data_a04cd56ddbac49b043d6cda7308b16ee
#
_entry.id   a04cd56ddbac49b043d6cda7308b16ee
#
_cell.length_a   1.000
_cell.length_b   1.000
_cell.length_c   1.000
_cell.angle_alpha   90.00
_cell.angle_beta   90.00
_cell.angle_gamma   90.00
#
_symmetry.space_group_name_H-M   'P 1'
#
loop_
_entity.id
_entity.type
_entity.pdbx_description
1 polymer ?
#
loop_
_entity_poly.entity_id
_entity_poly.type
_entity_poly.pdbx_seq_one_letter_code
_entity_poly.pdbx_strand_id
1 'polypeptide(L)'
;MGKEGGDYDFKRVKMEEVHSRVVALEEEQEQLGRRLNKKVLGMMEKAESEYEELLKKREIIEKDKSQIEELDVKKETLATTYAKVNRDFGSIFSTLLPDASARLEPSNGNVLEGLEVRVAFGEKEKESLSELSGGQRSLLALSLLLFKPAPMYILDEMDAALDLSHTQNIGRMLRKHFGQSQFIVVSLKEGMFTNANVLFRTKFVDGVSTVTRTVGQVEEGEEEEGVRCLFQSHYS
;
A
#
# COMPACT_ATOMS: atom_id res chain seq x y z
N MET A 1 41.31 -49.96 -26.82
CA MET A 1 41.25 -51.23 -26.05
C MET A 1 41.01 -50.82 -24.59
N GLY A 2 39.91 -51.30 -23.99
CA GLY A 2 39.52 -50.93 -22.62
C GLY A 2 40.53 -51.46 -21.58
N LYS A 3 40.61 -50.74 -20.44
CA LYS A 3 41.43 -51.15 -19.29
C LYS A 3 40.80 -52.39 -18.64
N GLU A 4 41.64 -53.35 -18.17
CA GLU A 4 41.21 -54.53 -17.40
C GLU A 4 40.33 -54.10 -16.23
N GLY A 5 39.07 -54.61 -16.14
CA GLY A 5 38.08 -54.30 -15.12
C GLY A 5 37.21 -53.07 -15.39
N GLY A 6 37.28 -52.40 -16.55
CA GLY A 6 36.40 -51.30 -16.96
C GLY A 6 35.25 -51.78 -17.85
N ASP A 7 34.28 -50.92 -18.12
CA ASP A 7 33.07 -51.20 -18.91
C ASP A 7 33.31 -51.71 -20.34
N TYR A 8 34.55 -51.64 -20.83
CA TYR A 8 34.97 -52.05 -22.16
C TYR A 8 36.06 -53.12 -22.09
N ASP A 9 36.07 -54.00 -21.06
CA ASP A 9 37.01 -55.16 -20.95
C ASP A 9 36.48 -56.33 -21.71
N PHE A 10 36.74 -56.30 -23.03
CA PHE A 10 36.31 -57.38 -23.95
C PHE A 10 37.06 -58.71 -23.79
N LYS A 11 38.12 -58.77 -22.97
CA LYS A 11 38.88 -60.04 -22.77
C LYS A 11 38.14 -61.02 -21.85
N ARG A 12 37.24 -60.55 -21.03
CA ARG A 12 36.43 -61.39 -20.12
C ARG A 12 35.07 -61.79 -20.67
N VAL A 13 34.65 -61.17 -21.77
CA VAL A 13 33.35 -61.41 -22.37
C VAL A 13 33.50 -62.49 -23.47
N LYS A 14 32.77 -63.55 -23.30
CA LYS A 14 32.69 -64.56 -24.35
C LYS A 14 31.81 -64.05 -25.49
N MET A 15 32.42 -63.66 -26.60
CA MET A 15 31.71 -63.03 -27.73
C MET A 15 30.58 -63.90 -28.28
N GLU A 16 30.73 -65.24 -28.21
CA GLU A 16 29.70 -66.20 -28.64
C GLU A 16 28.43 -66.10 -27.78
N GLU A 17 28.59 -65.94 -26.44
CA GLU A 17 27.44 -65.73 -25.50
C GLU A 17 26.75 -64.39 -25.74
N VAL A 18 27.51 -63.33 -26.00
CA VAL A 18 26.95 -62.01 -26.34
C VAL A 18 26.21 -62.06 -27.65
N HIS A 19 26.79 -62.70 -28.69
CA HIS A 19 26.15 -62.81 -29.97
C HIS A 19 24.83 -63.62 -29.89
N SER A 20 24.85 -64.78 -29.19
CA SER A 20 23.63 -65.56 -28.93
C SER A 20 22.57 -64.70 -28.19
N ARG A 21 22.97 -63.86 -27.23
CA ARG A 21 22.03 -63.00 -26.49
C ARG A 21 21.47 -61.92 -27.38
N VAL A 22 22.28 -61.29 -28.24
CA VAL A 22 21.81 -60.27 -29.20
C VAL A 22 20.79 -60.87 -30.15
N VAL A 23 21.08 -62.01 -30.73
CA VAL A 23 20.12 -62.69 -31.63
C VAL A 23 18.85 -63.09 -30.96
N ALA A 24 18.89 -63.56 -29.68
CA ALA A 24 17.70 -63.90 -28.91
C ALA A 24 16.85 -62.60 -28.60
N LEU A 25 17.49 -61.47 -28.30
CA LEU A 25 16.82 -60.22 -28.08
C LEU A 25 16.22 -59.63 -29.35
N GLU A 26 16.89 -59.79 -30.48
CA GLU A 26 16.34 -59.38 -31.80
C GLU A 26 15.12 -60.20 -32.18
N GLU A 27 15.13 -61.53 -31.96
CA GLU A 27 13.97 -62.39 -32.15
C GLU A 27 12.80 -62.02 -31.21
N GLU A 28 13.09 -61.72 -29.93
CA GLU A 28 12.10 -61.28 -28.96
C GLU A 28 11.52 -59.93 -29.37
N GLN A 29 12.34 -59.00 -29.81
CA GLN A 29 11.92 -57.69 -30.32
C GLN A 29 11.02 -57.83 -31.56
N GLU A 30 11.34 -58.72 -32.48
CA GLU A 30 10.52 -58.96 -33.67
C GLU A 30 9.15 -59.58 -33.29
N GLN A 31 9.14 -60.53 -32.35
CA GLN A 31 7.90 -61.14 -31.86
C GLN A 31 7.02 -60.12 -31.12
N LEU A 32 7.60 -59.28 -30.27
CA LEU A 32 6.89 -58.18 -29.59
C LEU A 32 6.39 -57.15 -30.61
N GLY A 33 7.18 -56.79 -31.59
CA GLY A 33 6.80 -55.85 -32.65
C GLY A 33 5.60 -56.34 -33.50
N ARG A 34 5.49 -57.65 -33.74
CA ARG A 34 4.33 -58.26 -34.44
C ARG A 34 3.07 -58.29 -33.59
N ARG A 35 3.20 -58.32 -32.24
CA ARG A 35 2.07 -58.29 -31.29
C ARG A 35 1.60 -56.88 -31.01
N LEU A 36 2.45 -55.87 -31.16
CA LEU A 36 2.10 -54.47 -30.93
C LEU A 36 1.21 -53.94 -32.07
N ASN A 37 -0.01 -53.63 -31.73
CA ASN A 37 -0.93 -52.95 -32.65
C ASN A 37 -0.49 -51.49 -32.80
N LYS A 38 0.23 -51.17 -33.88
CA LYS A 38 0.72 -49.79 -34.16
C LYS A 38 -0.38 -48.74 -34.10
N LYS A 39 -1.65 -49.11 -34.40
CA LYS A 39 -2.77 -48.21 -34.33
C LYS A 39 -3.13 -47.83 -32.86
N VAL A 40 -2.99 -48.84 -31.95
CA VAL A 40 -3.25 -48.61 -30.50
C VAL A 40 -2.11 -47.76 -29.93
N LEU A 41 -0.88 -47.98 -30.31
CA LEU A 41 0.26 -47.17 -29.87
C LEU A 41 0.09 -45.72 -30.27
N GLY A 42 -0.26 -45.42 -31.52
CA GLY A 42 -0.51 -44.05 -31.97
C GLY A 42 -1.73 -43.39 -31.31
N MET A 43 -2.73 -44.20 -30.91
CA MET A 43 -3.85 -43.65 -30.11
C MET A 43 -3.44 -43.34 -28.67
N MET A 44 -2.55 -44.14 -28.06
CA MET A 44 -2.02 -43.85 -26.71
C MET A 44 -1.13 -42.60 -26.71
N GLU A 45 -0.20 -42.49 -27.66
CA GLU A 45 0.64 -41.28 -27.78
C GLU A 45 -0.20 -40.00 -27.96
N LYS A 46 -1.25 -40.10 -28.77
CA LYS A 46 -2.17 -38.97 -28.94
C LYS A 46 -2.95 -38.64 -27.66
N ALA A 47 -3.41 -39.67 -26.96
CA ALA A 47 -4.14 -39.48 -25.69
C ALA A 47 -3.20 -38.90 -24.60
N GLU A 48 -1.96 -39.34 -24.52
CA GLU A 48 -0.96 -38.78 -23.61
C GLU A 48 -0.66 -37.31 -23.91
N SER A 49 -0.48 -36.97 -25.19
CA SER A 49 -0.28 -35.57 -25.61
C SER A 49 -1.47 -34.70 -25.29
N GLU A 50 -2.68 -35.17 -25.55
CA GLU A 50 -3.92 -34.45 -25.20
C GLU A 50 -4.05 -34.27 -23.66
N TYR A 51 -3.69 -35.30 -22.90
CA TYR A 51 -3.70 -35.26 -21.44
C TYR A 51 -2.71 -34.23 -20.88
N GLU A 52 -1.47 -34.21 -21.40
CA GLU A 52 -0.49 -33.21 -21.01
C GLU A 52 -0.95 -31.78 -21.37
N GLU A 53 -1.58 -31.60 -22.50
CA GLU A 53 -2.13 -30.30 -22.90
C GLU A 53 -3.26 -29.83 -21.95
N LEU A 54 -4.11 -30.78 -21.55
CA LEU A 54 -5.18 -30.50 -20.58
C LEU A 54 -4.62 -30.16 -19.20
N LEU A 55 -3.55 -30.82 -18.75
CA LEU A 55 -2.89 -30.50 -17.50
C LEU A 55 -2.31 -29.09 -17.51
N LYS A 56 -1.65 -28.69 -18.59
CA LYS A 56 -1.14 -27.32 -18.76
C LYS A 56 -2.27 -26.28 -18.76
N LYS A 57 -3.36 -26.57 -19.47
CA LYS A 57 -4.54 -25.68 -19.48
C LYS A 57 -5.16 -25.55 -18.08
N ARG A 58 -5.26 -26.67 -17.33
CA ARG A 58 -5.76 -26.64 -15.96
C ARG A 58 -4.90 -25.76 -15.05
N GLU A 59 -3.57 -25.87 -15.12
CA GLU A 59 -2.65 -25.06 -14.33
C GLU A 59 -2.82 -23.56 -14.62
N ILE A 60 -2.98 -23.20 -15.89
CA ILE A 60 -3.23 -21.81 -16.30
C ILE A 60 -4.54 -21.30 -15.69
N ILE A 61 -5.62 -22.09 -15.81
CA ILE A 61 -6.94 -21.74 -15.29
C ILE A 61 -6.92 -21.59 -13.76
N GLU A 62 -6.23 -22.49 -13.04
CA GLU A 62 -6.08 -22.40 -11.57
C GLU A 62 -5.35 -21.12 -11.17
N LYS A 63 -4.31 -20.75 -11.91
CA LYS A 63 -3.58 -19.49 -11.70
C LYS A 63 -4.44 -18.26 -11.97
N ASP A 64 -5.17 -18.25 -13.10
CA ASP A 64 -6.05 -17.15 -13.48
C ASP A 64 -7.19 -16.99 -12.45
N LYS A 65 -7.77 -18.10 -11.97
CA LYS A 65 -8.77 -18.11 -10.92
C LYS A 65 -8.24 -17.45 -9.64
N SER A 66 -7.04 -17.84 -9.20
CA SER A 66 -6.41 -17.25 -8.01
C SER A 66 -6.17 -15.74 -8.16
N GLN A 67 -5.78 -15.29 -9.35
CA GLN A 67 -5.59 -13.86 -9.63
C GLN A 67 -6.92 -13.09 -9.61
N ILE A 68 -8.01 -13.68 -10.14
CA ILE A 68 -9.34 -13.07 -10.11
C ILE A 68 -9.83 -12.94 -8.67
N GLU A 69 -9.71 -13.99 -7.86
CA GLU A 69 -10.09 -13.98 -6.45
C GLU A 69 -9.31 -12.91 -5.67
N GLU A 70 -8.01 -12.76 -5.92
CA GLU A 70 -7.20 -11.71 -5.32
C GLU A 70 -7.65 -10.30 -5.74
N LEU A 71 -8.02 -10.12 -7.00
CA LEU A 71 -8.54 -8.85 -7.51
C LEU A 71 -9.89 -8.48 -6.88
N ASP A 72 -10.78 -9.45 -6.67
CA ASP A 72 -12.08 -9.20 -6.07
C ASP A 72 -11.94 -8.81 -4.59
N VAL A 73 -11.05 -9.46 -3.83
CA VAL A 73 -10.71 -9.05 -2.46
C VAL A 73 -10.12 -7.63 -2.43
N LYS A 74 -9.27 -7.29 -3.38
CA LYS A 74 -8.70 -5.92 -3.49
C LYS A 74 -9.77 -4.88 -3.78
N LYS A 75 -10.74 -5.17 -4.65
CA LYS A 75 -11.87 -4.26 -4.96
C LYS A 75 -12.74 -4.03 -3.73
N GLU A 76 -13.11 -5.07 -3.02
CA GLU A 76 -13.92 -4.96 -1.79
C GLU A 76 -13.18 -4.17 -0.71
N THR A 77 -11.89 -4.46 -0.50
CA THR A 77 -11.04 -3.73 0.43
C THR A 77 -10.94 -2.25 0.05
N LEU A 78 -10.82 -1.94 -1.25
CA LEU A 78 -10.77 -0.57 -1.73
C LEU A 78 -12.09 0.17 -1.48
N ALA A 79 -13.23 -0.47 -1.73
CA ALA A 79 -14.54 0.13 -1.50
C ALA A 79 -14.80 0.43 -0.01
N THR A 80 -14.46 -0.50 0.87
CA THR A 80 -14.58 -0.31 2.33
C THR A 80 -13.63 0.76 2.84
N THR A 81 -12.39 0.77 2.34
CA THR A 81 -11.37 1.78 2.69
C THR A 81 -11.81 3.16 2.21
N TYR A 82 -12.33 3.27 0.98
CA TYR A 82 -12.86 4.51 0.43
C TYR A 82 -13.97 5.10 1.33
N ALA A 83 -14.94 4.28 1.72
CA ALA A 83 -16.04 4.75 2.56
C ALA A 83 -15.56 5.30 3.91
N LYS A 84 -14.58 4.63 4.54
CA LYS A 84 -13.95 5.08 5.78
C LYS A 84 -13.18 6.39 5.57
N VAL A 85 -12.31 6.43 4.56
CA VAL A 85 -11.48 7.61 4.23
C VAL A 85 -12.36 8.81 3.94
N ASN A 86 -13.40 8.65 3.13
CA ASN A 86 -14.31 9.74 2.76
C ASN A 86 -15.01 10.34 3.98
N ARG A 87 -15.47 9.48 4.91
CA ARG A 87 -16.09 9.92 6.15
C ARG A 87 -15.09 10.67 7.05
N ASP A 88 -13.91 10.11 7.26
CA ASP A 88 -12.89 10.66 8.15
C ASP A 88 -12.37 12.00 7.57
N PHE A 89 -12.12 12.06 6.27
CA PHE A 89 -11.75 13.26 5.53
C PHE A 89 -12.78 14.39 5.69
N GLY A 90 -14.06 14.09 5.46
CA GLY A 90 -15.14 15.07 5.63
C GLY A 90 -15.24 15.59 7.06
N SER A 91 -15.09 14.71 8.06
CA SER A 91 -15.12 15.07 9.49
C SER A 91 -13.94 15.98 9.89
N ILE A 92 -12.74 15.67 9.40
CA ILE A 92 -11.55 16.49 9.66
C ILE A 92 -11.72 17.86 9.01
N PHE A 93 -12.13 17.90 7.73
CA PHE A 93 -12.30 19.14 6.99
C PHE A 93 -13.36 20.07 7.62
N SER A 94 -14.51 19.53 8.02
CA SER A 94 -15.55 20.31 8.70
C SER A 94 -15.12 20.84 10.09
N THR A 95 -14.18 20.15 10.75
CA THR A 95 -13.59 20.66 12.00
C THR A 95 -12.61 21.81 11.73
N LEU A 96 -11.89 21.78 10.61
CA LEU A 96 -10.98 22.86 10.20
C LEU A 96 -11.73 24.10 9.67
N LEU A 97 -12.81 23.85 8.92
CA LEU A 97 -13.67 24.86 8.32
C LEU A 97 -15.14 24.53 8.66
N PRO A 98 -15.68 25.10 9.77
CA PRO A 98 -17.03 24.74 10.27
C PRO A 98 -18.17 24.97 9.26
N ASP A 99 -18.03 25.97 8.38
CA ASP A 99 -19.05 26.30 7.37
C ASP A 99 -18.79 25.62 5.99
N ALA A 100 -17.87 24.67 5.96
CA ALA A 100 -17.51 23.97 4.75
C ALA A 100 -17.61 22.46 4.91
N SER A 101 -17.87 21.79 3.81
CA SER A 101 -17.84 20.34 3.71
C SER A 101 -16.96 19.90 2.56
N ALA A 102 -16.30 18.76 2.72
CA ALA A 102 -15.54 18.15 1.66
C ALA A 102 -15.86 16.65 1.59
N ARG A 103 -15.85 16.13 0.37
CA ARG A 103 -16.06 14.72 0.11
C ARG A 103 -15.22 14.26 -1.08
N LEU A 104 -14.95 12.98 -1.11
CA LEU A 104 -14.34 12.31 -2.26
C LEU A 104 -15.47 11.70 -3.08
N GLU A 105 -15.51 11.98 -4.37
CA GLU A 105 -16.47 11.37 -5.30
C GLU A 105 -15.74 10.46 -6.28
N PRO A 106 -16.24 9.23 -6.49
CA PRO A 106 -15.69 8.35 -7.51
C PRO A 106 -15.94 8.92 -8.91
N SER A 107 -14.91 8.97 -9.75
CA SER A 107 -15.06 9.30 -11.15
C SER A 107 -15.98 8.29 -11.83
N ASN A 108 -16.98 8.78 -12.58
CA ASN A 108 -18.01 7.95 -13.23
C ASN A 108 -18.72 6.94 -12.28
N GLY A 109 -18.78 7.23 -10.98
CA GLY A 109 -19.39 6.35 -9.99
C GLY A 109 -18.55 5.11 -9.63
N ASN A 110 -17.33 4.99 -10.12
CA ASN A 110 -16.44 3.85 -9.89
C ASN A 110 -15.14 4.28 -9.21
N VAL A 111 -14.92 3.78 -8.00
CA VAL A 111 -13.71 4.09 -7.20
C VAL A 111 -12.41 3.67 -7.90
N LEU A 112 -12.48 2.65 -8.79
CA LEU A 112 -11.32 2.16 -9.53
C LEU A 112 -10.87 3.09 -10.66
N GLU A 113 -11.75 3.99 -11.12
CA GLU A 113 -11.46 4.93 -12.20
C GLU A 113 -10.84 6.24 -11.69
N GLY A 114 -10.91 6.47 -10.39
CA GLY A 114 -10.33 7.64 -9.76
C GLY A 114 -11.26 8.28 -8.73
N LEU A 115 -10.74 9.28 -8.03
CA LEU A 115 -11.46 10.05 -7.03
C LEU A 115 -11.32 11.54 -7.33
N GLU A 116 -12.43 12.26 -7.27
CA GLU A 116 -12.47 13.70 -7.34
C GLU A 116 -12.76 14.29 -5.96
N VAL A 117 -12.11 15.39 -5.64
CA VAL A 117 -12.36 16.13 -4.40
C VAL A 117 -13.44 17.17 -4.66
N ARG A 118 -14.58 17.06 -3.97
CA ARG A 118 -15.66 18.04 -4.00
C ARG A 118 -15.68 18.82 -2.70
N VAL A 119 -15.78 20.14 -2.81
CA VAL A 119 -15.81 21.06 -1.67
C VAL A 119 -17.02 21.96 -1.79
N ALA A 120 -17.77 22.11 -0.69
CA ALA A 120 -18.90 23.04 -0.62
C ALA A 120 -18.77 23.99 0.56
N PHE A 121 -19.22 25.24 0.37
CA PHE A 121 -19.32 26.27 1.40
C PHE A 121 -20.79 26.65 1.58
N GLY A 122 -21.35 26.25 2.72
CA GLY A 122 -22.79 26.29 2.92
C GLY A 122 -23.50 25.44 1.87
N GLU A 123 -24.43 26.06 1.11
CA GLU A 123 -25.17 25.35 0.03
C GLU A 123 -24.48 25.38 -1.36
N LYS A 124 -23.36 26.11 -1.45
CA LYS A 124 -22.67 26.29 -2.74
C LYS A 124 -21.49 25.34 -2.89
N GLU A 125 -21.62 24.42 -3.83
CA GLU A 125 -20.52 23.56 -4.24
C GLU A 125 -19.58 24.31 -5.17
N LYS A 126 -18.25 24.07 -5.03
CA LYS A 126 -17.21 24.61 -5.88
C LYS A 126 -16.98 23.68 -7.07
N GLU A 127 -16.97 24.25 -8.26
CA GLU A 127 -16.76 23.49 -9.49
C GLU A 127 -15.30 23.03 -9.63
N SER A 128 -14.38 23.85 -9.10
CA SER A 128 -12.94 23.57 -9.19
C SER A 128 -12.19 23.92 -7.91
N LEU A 129 -11.17 23.14 -7.56
CA LEU A 129 -10.25 23.43 -6.47
C LEU A 129 -9.45 24.74 -6.68
N SER A 130 -9.36 25.24 -7.91
CA SER A 130 -8.73 26.53 -8.21
C SER A 130 -9.49 27.72 -7.64
N GLU A 131 -10.79 27.57 -7.35
CA GLU A 131 -11.61 28.60 -6.73
C GLU A 131 -11.35 28.77 -5.23
N LEU A 132 -10.63 27.81 -4.62
CA LEU A 132 -10.27 27.88 -3.22
C LEU A 132 -9.14 28.89 -2.99
N SER A 133 -9.22 29.63 -1.88
CA SER A 133 -8.10 30.46 -1.42
C SER A 133 -6.87 29.60 -1.09
N GLY A 134 -5.68 30.23 -1.01
CA GLY A 134 -4.45 29.54 -0.64
C GLY A 134 -4.59 28.82 0.71
N GLY A 135 -5.15 29.49 1.73
CA GLY A 135 -5.40 28.90 3.02
C GLY A 135 -6.38 27.72 2.98
N GLN A 136 -7.49 27.86 2.26
CA GLN A 136 -8.48 26.77 2.09
C GLN A 136 -7.86 25.54 1.43
N ARG A 137 -7.00 25.72 0.43
CA ARG A 137 -6.25 24.62 -0.20
C ARG A 137 -5.28 23.94 0.77
N SER A 138 -4.59 24.71 1.61
CA SER A 138 -3.69 24.16 2.63
C SER A 138 -4.46 23.33 3.66
N LEU A 139 -5.64 23.79 4.10
CA LEU A 139 -6.50 23.05 5.03
C LEU A 139 -7.07 21.78 4.38
N LEU A 140 -7.44 21.84 3.11
CA LEU A 140 -7.88 20.68 2.34
C LEU A 140 -6.78 19.65 2.20
N ALA A 141 -5.56 20.06 1.84
CA ALA A 141 -4.41 19.18 1.75
C ALA A 141 -4.07 18.54 3.10
N LEU A 142 -4.15 19.31 4.19
CA LEU A 142 -3.94 18.81 5.54
C LEU A 142 -4.98 17.75 5.92
N SER A 143 -6.25 17.96 5.62
CA SER A 143 -7.30 16.98 5.92
C SER A 143 -7.14 15.68 5.14
N LEU A 144 -6.63 15.75 3.90
CA LEU A 144 -6.27 14.57 3.10
C LEU A 144 -5.02 13.86 3.65
N LEU A 145 -4.02 14.61 4.11
CA LEU A 145 -2.80 14.01 4.70
C LEU A 145 -3.12 13.22 5.97
N LEU A 146 -4.07 13.71 6.77
CA LEU A 146 -4.36 13.21 8.10
C LEU A 146 -5.44 12.11 8.15
N PHE A 147 -6.00 11.67 7.02
CA PHE A 147 -7.04 10.64 7.02
C PHE A 147 -6.55 9.27 7.55
N LYS A 148 -5.25 8.98 7.47
CA LYS A 148 -4.63 7.76 8.01
C LYS A 148 -3.67 8.15 9.13
N PRO A 149 -4.01 7.91 10.41
CA PRO A 149 -3.14 8.25 11.52
C PRO A 149 -1.77 7.58 11.41
N ALA A 150 -0.72 8.39 11.49
CA ALA A 150 0.66 7.92 11.66
C ALA A 150 1.08 8.11 13.12
N PRO A 151 2.06 7.36 13.62
CA PRO A 151 2.55 7.52 14.99
C PRO A 151 3.22 8.89 15.22
N MET A 152 3.76 9.50 14.15
CA MET A 152 4.43 10.80 14.23
C MET A 152 4.21 11.62 12.95
N TYR A 153 4.02 12.93 13.13
CA TYR A 153 3.95 13.92 12.07
C TYR A 153 4.94 15.05 12.34
N ILE A 154 5.61 15.51 11.30
CA ILE A 154 6.46 16.70 11.33
C ILE A 154 5.85 17.69 10.33
N LEU A 155 5.38 18.82 10.83
CA LEU A 155 4.70 19.86 10.06
C LEU A 155 5.51 21.15 10.15
N ASP A 156 5.98 21.65 9.01
CA ASP A 156 6.82 22.84 8.93
C ASP A 156 6.07 23.95 8.17
N GLU A 157 5.87 25.09 8.86
CA GLU A 157 5.23 26.31 8.36
C GLU A 157 3.91 26.10 7.57
N MET A 158 3.17 25.02 7.87
CA MET A 158 1.94 24.67 7.17
C MET A 158 0.83 25.72 7.28
N ASP A 159 0.94 26.60 8.24
CA ASP A 159 0.00 27.66 8.57
C ASP A 159 0.40 29.04 8.02
N ALA A 160 1.44 29.13 7.20
CA ALA A 160 1.94 30.39 6.65
C ALA A 160 0.85 31.22 5.93
N ALA A 161 -0.02 30.57 5.16
CA ALA A 161 -1.11 31.18 4.41
C ALA A 161 -2.46 31.27 5.17
N LEU A 162 -2.50 30.92 6.47
CA LEU A 162 -3.71 30.85 7.28
C LEU A 162 -3.83 32.08 8.18
N ASP A 163 -5.04 32.45 8.53
CA ASP A 163 -5.32 33.43 9.58
C ASP A 163 -5.32 32.77 10.98
N LEU A 164 -5.50 33.60 12.02
CA LEU A 164 -5.45 33.13 13.39
C LEU A 164 -6.58 32.16 13.73
N SER A 165 -7.76 32.33 13.15
CA SER A 165 -8.92 31.47 13.42
C SER A 165 -8.71 30.06 12.86
N HIS A 166 -8.22 29.98 11.64
CA HIS A 166 -7.87 28.69 11.00
C HIS A 166 -6.73 27.98 11.74
N THR A 167 -5.73 28.73 12.19
CA THR A 167 -4.61 28.17 12.95
C THR A 167 -5.07 27.55 14.29
N GLN A 168 -6.00 28.24 15.00
CA GLN A 168 -6.62 27.68 16.21
C GLN A 168 -7.44 26.42 15.92
N ASN A 169 -8.18 26.41 14.80
CA ASN A 169 -8.96 25.24 14.41
C ASN A 169 -8.06 24.01 14.12
N ILE A 170 -6.88 24.22 13.53
CA ILE A 170 -5.91 23.14 13.35
C ILE A 170 -5.50 22.57 14.71
N GLY A 171 -5.12 23.39 15.67
CA GLY A 171 -4.74 22.93 17.00
C GLY A 171 -5.84 22.10 17.68
N ARG A 172 -7.09 22.56 17.60
CA ARG A 172 -8.27 21.84 18.12
C ARG A 172 -8.49 20.51 17.38
N MET A 173 -8.37 20.52 16.06
CA MET A 173 -8.55 19.33 15.22
C MET A 173 -7.48 18.28 15.55
N LEU A 174 -6.21 18.67 15.70
CA LEU A 174 -5.12 17.75 16.07
C LEU A 174 -5.41 17.10 17.43
N ARG A 175 -5.84 17.88 18.43
CA ARG A 175 -6.21 17.34 19.75
C ARG A 175 -7.41 16.39 19.68
N LYS A 176 -8.44 16.75 18.92
CA LYS A 176 -9.69 15.99 18.84
C LYS A 176 -9.55 14.65 18.09
N HIS A 177 -8.78 14.63 16.98
CA HIS A 177 -8.74 13.50 16.09
C HIS A 177 -7.46 12.65 16.20
N PHE A 178 -6.40 13.17 16.83
CA PHE A 178 -5.07 12.55 16.79
C PHE A 178 -4.40 12.43 18.17
N GLY A 179 -5.17 12.18 19.23
CA GLY A 179 -4.63 12.02 20.59
C GLY A 179 -3.52 10.98 20.74
N GLN A 180 -3.52 9.95 19.86
CA GLN A 180 -2.54 8.86 19.87
C GLN A 180 -1.28 9.15 19.02
N SER A 181 -1.25 10.28 18.30
CA SER A 181 -0.14 10.62 17.41
C SER A 181 0.73 11.73 18.00
N GLN A 182 2.04 11.65 17.77
CA GLN A 182 2.98 12.70 18.12
C GLN A 182 3.06 13.73 16.98
N PHE A 183 2.95 15.02 17.30
CA PHE A 183 3.13 16.11 16.35
C PHE A 183 4.34 16.96 16.73
N ILE A 184 5.21 17.19 15.75
CA ILE A 184 6.28 18.19 15.80
C ILE A 184 5.84 19.27 14.80
N VAL A 185 5.49 20.45 15.29
CA VAL A 185 4.99 21.52 14.45
C VAL A 185 5.91 22.74 14.59
N VAL A 186 6.38 23.25 13.47
CA VAL A 186 7.13 24.50 13.36
C VAL A 186 6.18 25.56 12.82
N SER A 187 6.00 26.65 13.57
CA SER A 187 5.08 27.74 13.21
C SER A 187 5.51 29.07 13.82
N LEU A 188 5.16 30.15 13.13
CA LEU A 188 5.34 31.53 13.60
C LEU A 188 4.08 32.09 14.28
N LYS A 189 2.96 31.34 14.27
CA LYS A 189 1.64 31.84 14.68
C LYS A 189 1.22 31.38 16.07
N GLU A 190 0.86 32.30 16.91
CA GLU A 190 0.44 32.03 18.30
C GLU A 190 -0.79 31.10 18.40
N GLY A 191 -1.70 31.12 17.41
CA GLY A 191 -2.87 30.26 17.39
C GLY A 191 -2.58 28.74 17.41
N MET A 192 -1.40 28.35 16.97
CA MET A 192 -0.98 26.95 17.05
C MET A 192 -0.53 26.55 18.47
N PHE A 193 0.02 27.47 19.24
CA PHE A 193 0.72 27.16 20.49
C PHE A 193 -0.21 26.86 21.66
N THR A 194 -1.44 27.38 21.62
CA THR A 194 -2.43 27.22 22.70
C THR A 194 -2.81 25.79 23.00
N ASN A 195 -2.64 24.90 22.03
CA ASN A 195 -2.96 23.47 22.15
C ASN A 195 -1.72 22.59 22.33
N ALA A 196 -0.53 23.17 22.51
CA ALA A 196 0.71 22.44 22.64
C ALA A 196 0.96 21.93 24.06
N ASN A 197 1.35 20.69 24.23
CA ASN A 197 1.78 20.13 25.51
C ASN A 197 3.17 20.68 25.89
N VAL A 198 4.04 20.85 24.91
CA VAL A 198 5.40 21.37 25.09
C VAL A 198 5.68 22.43 24.03
N LEU A 199 6.16 23.58 24.44
CA LEU A 199 6.54 24.68 23.57
C LEU A 199 8.04 24.96 23.69
N PHE A 200 8.73 24.88 22.56
CA PHE A 200 10.10 25.38 22.41
C PHE A 200 10.05 26.73 21.70
N ARG A 201 10.41 27.77 22.43
CA ARG A 201 10.44 29.14 21.88
C ARG A 201 11.87 29.55 21.62
N THR A 202 12.17 29.90 20.38
CA THR A 202 13.47 30.48 20.03
C THR A 202 13.41 32.00 20.14
N LYS A 203 14.49 32.59 20.61
CA LYS A 203 14.70 34.04 20.68
C LYS A 203 16.11 34.34 20.28
N PHE A 204 16.31 35.49 19.67
CA PHE A 204 17.63 36.04 19.39
C PHE A 204 17.94 37.06 20.47
N VAL A 205 18.99 36.82 21.30
CA VAL A 205 19.40 37.67 22.43
C VAL A 205 20.88 37.87 22.33
N ASP A 206 21.32 39.14 22.30
CA ASP A 206 22.72 39.55 22.27
C ASP A 206 23.56 38.86 21.17
N GLY A 207 22.99 38.67 19.98
CA GLY A 207 23.69 38.06 18.85
C GLY A 207 23.68 36.53 18.87
N VAL A 208 23.00 35.90 19.83
CA VAL A 208 22.95 34.44 19.98
C VAL A 208 21.48 33.94 19.97
N SER A 209 21.22 32.87 19.22
CA SER A 209 19.93 32.17 19.26
C SER A 209 19.82 31.35 20.54
N THR A 210 18.79 31.62 21.32
CA THR A 210 18.46 30.88 22.55
C THR A 210 17.15 30.13 22.40
N VAL A 211 17.05 28.98 23.08
CA VAL A 211 15.82 28.15 23.08
C VAL A 211 15.32 27.99 24.50
N THR A 212 14.07 28.33 24.75
CA THR A 212 13.41 28.09 26.03
C THR A 212 12.32 27.04 25.88
N ARG A 213 12.27 26.07 26.79
CA ARG A 213 11.24 25.03 26.84
C ARG A 213 10.21 25.37 27.90
N THR A 214 8.94 25.40 27.51
CA THR A 214 7.80 25.55 28.41
C THR A 214 6.90 24.34 28.28
N VAL A 215 6.43 23.79 29.40
CA VAL A 215 5.43 22.71 29.42
C VAL A 215 4.07 23.37 29.69
N GLY A 216 3.08 23.08 28.83
CA GLY A 216 1.72 23.54 29.05
C GLY A 216 1.15 22.90 30.31
N GLN A 217 0.31 23.62 31.07
CA GLN A 217 -0.47 23.04 32.15
C GLN A 217 -1.57 22.18 31.50
N VAL A 218 -1.49 20.87 31.70
CA VAL A 218 -2.64 19.96 31.46
C VAL A 218 -3.62 20.24 32.61
N GLU A 219 -4.85 20.61 32.33
CA GLU A 219 -5.88 20.68 33.36
C GLU A 219 -6.01 19.28 33.98
N GLU A 220 -5.88 19.20 35.32
CA GLU A 220 -5.97 17.95 36.09
C GLU A 220 -7.37 17.34 35.86
N GLY A 221 -7.43 16.26 35.07
CA GLY A 221 -8.68 15.50 34.83
C GLY A 221 -8.79 14.81 33.49
N GLU A 222 -7.96 15.18 32.53
CA GLU A 222 -7.85 14.41 31.26
C GLU A 222 -6.60 13.52 31.32
N GLU A 223 -6.79 12.21 31.18
CA GLU A 223 -5.69 11.24 31.08
C GLU A 223 -4.70 11.70 30.01
N GLU A 224 -3.42 11.42 30.19
CA GLU A 224 -2.25 11.87 29.38
C GLU A 224 -2.29 11.55 27.87
N GLU A 225 -3.46 11.43 27.27
CA GLU A 225 -3.69 11.24 25.84
C GLU A 225 -3.69 12.59 25.07
N GLY A 226 -2.70 13.41 25.34
CA GLY A 226 -2.58 14.72 24.68
C GLY A 226 -1.58 14.69 23.54
N VAL A 227 -1.92 15.38 22.45
CA VAL A 227 -1.02 15.66 21.33
C VAL A 227 0.28 16.26 21.86
N ARG A 228 1.39 15.51 21.77
CA ARG A 228 2.73 16.01 22.13
C ARG A 228 3.21 16.94 21.03
N CYS A 229 2.91 18.21 21.13
CA CYS A 229 3.33 19.22 20.17
C CYS A 229 4.61 19.90 20.62
N LEU A 230 5.59 19.98 19.73
CA LEU A 230 6.81 20.74 19.87
C LEU A 230 6.73 21.93 18.92
N PHE A 231 6.86 23.14 19.42
CA PHE A 231 6.74 24.34 18.59
C PHE A 231 7.95 25.25 18.68
N GLN A 232 8.17 25.94 17.59
CA GLN A 232 9.17 26.95 17.50
C GLN A 232 8.73 28.13 16.64
N SER A 233 9.07 29.31 17.02
CA SER A 233 9.93 30.31 16.42
C SER A 233 9.53 31.72 16.75
N HIS A 234 10.49 32.58 17.04
CA HIS A 234 10.41 34.02 16.78
C HIS A 234 11.75 34.50 16.23
N TYR A 235 11.70 35.02 15.01
CA TYR A 235 12.60 36.06 14.57
C TYR A 235 11.91 37.39 14.82
N SER A 236 12.43 38.20 15.68
CA SER A 236 12.20 39.66 15.74
C SER A 236 13.51 40.36 15.56
#